data_58b7ad6b20d95b4de3b45a3c40e1a77d
#
_entry.id   58b7ad6b20d95b4de3b45a3c40e1a77d
#
_cell.length_a   1.000
_cell.length_b   1.000
_cell.length_c   1.000
_cell.angle_alpha   90.00
_cell.angle_beta   90.00
_cell.angle_gamma   90.00
#
_symmetry.space_group_name_H-M   'P 1'
#
loop_
_entity.id
_entity.type
_entity.pdbx_description
1 polymer ?
#
loop_
_entity_poly.entity_id
_entity_poly.type
_entity_poly.pdbx_seq_one_letter_code
_entity_poly.pdbx_strand_id
1 'polypeptide(L)'
;MAESILNGKKILAVDDEPDVLKVLEEEIMDGCPKCTFDTATSFEAASALLDSKSYDIVILDIMGVRGFDLLDIAVKKDLKVAMLTAHALSPEALKKSYEMKARAYLPKDKLGEIVPFLEDVLTTDF
;
A
#
# COMPACT_ATOMS: atom_id res chain seq x y z
N MET A 1 14.25 22.14 -5.23
CA MET A 1 14.18 20.71 -4.89
C MET A 1 13.23 20.00 -5.83
N ALA A 2 13.58 18.80 -6.19
CA ALA A 2 12.70 18.00 -7.05
C ALA A 2 11.47 17.58 -6.25
N GLU A 3 10.31 17.66 -6.86
CA GLU A 3 9.08 17.13 -6.26
C GLU A 3 9.08 15.60 -6.32
N SER A 4 8.40 14.97 -5.37
CA SER A 4 8.24 13.52 -5.38
C SER A 4 7.42 13.10 -6.61
N ILE A 5 7.80 11.98 -7.22
CA ILE A 5 7.03 11.37 -8.29
C ILE A 5 5.64 10.91 -7.83
N LEU A 6 5.43 10.84 -6.50
CA LEU A 6 4.12 10.52 -5.93
C LEU A 6 3.13 11.67 -6.04
N ASN A 7 3.59 12.90 -6.26
CA ASN A 7 2.67 14.04 -6.41
C ASN A 7 1.74 13.79 -7.61
N GLY A 8 0.46 14.01 -7.39
CA GLY A 8 -0.56 13.74 -8.39
C GLY A 8 -1.03 12.28 -8.42
N LYS A 9 -0.41 11.40 -7.68
CA LYS A 9 -0.81 9.98 -7.63
C LYS A 9 -1.91 9.75 -6.62
N LYS A 10 -2.67 8.69 -6.83
CA LYS A 10 -3.78 8.29 -5.95
C LYS A 10 -3.36 7.04 -5.19
N ILE A 11 -3.37 7.13 -3.86
CA ILE A 11 -2.89 6.07 -2.98
C ILE A 11 -4.03 5.63 -2.06
N LEU A 12 -4.24 4.32 -1.97
CA LEU A 12 -5.15 3.74 -0.99
C LEU A 12 -4.34 2.94 0.01
N ALA A 13 -4.55 3.18 1.30
CA ALA A 13 -3.92 2.39 2.35
C ALA A 13 -4.98 1.65 3.14
N VAL A 14 -4.77 0.35 3.35
CA VAL A 14 -5.72 -0.52 4.06
C VAL A 14 -5.01 -1.20 5.22
N ASP A 15 -5.50 -0.94 6.43
CA ASP A 15 -4.97 -1.54 7.65
C ASP A 15 -6.06 -1.46 8.71
N ASP A 16 -6.24 -2.51 9.51
CA ASP A 16 -7.23 -2.50 10.58
C ASP A 16 -6.78 -1.71 11.81
N GLU A 17 -5.54 -1.23 11.81
CA GLU A 17 -5.00 -0.39 12.89
C GLU A 17 -5.05 1.08 12.46
N PRO A 18 -5.97 1.89 13.02
CA PRO A 18 -6.07 3.31 12.63
C PRO A 18 -4.78 4.11 12.89
N ASP A 19 -4.02 3.73 13.91
CA ASP A 19 -2.76 4.42 14.21
C ASP A 19 -1.74 4.26 13.08
N VAL A 20 -1.69 3.10 12.44
CA VAL A 20 -0.81 2.87 11.30
C VAL A 20 -1.21 3.76 10.14
N LEU A 21 -2.51 3.85 9.84
CA LEU A 21 -3.02 4.70 8.77
C LEU A 21 -2.72 6.16 9.03
N LYS A 22 -2.80 6.59 10.28
CA LYS A 22 -2.47 7.97 10.64
C LYS A 22 -1.00 8.30 10.39
N VAL A 23 -0.10 7.40 10.78
CA VAL A 23 1.33 7.59 10.55
C VAL A 23 1.63 7.62 9.05
N LEU A 24 1.01 6.72 8.28
CA LEU A 24 1.16 6.71 6.83
C LEU A 24 0.71 8.02 6.21
N GLU A 25 -0.44 8.52 6.63
CA GLU A 25 -0.94 9.79 6.11
C GLU A 25 0.02 10.93 6.40
N GLU A 26 0.49 11.03 7.64
CA GLU A 26 1.43 12.08 8.04
C GLU A 26 2.71 12.02 7.22
N GLU A 27 3.30 10.84 7.07
CA GLU A 27 4.55 10.66 6.33
C GLU A 27 4.36 10.95 4.83
N ILE A 28 3.28 10.46 4.24
CA ILE A 28 3.02 10.65 2.82
C ILE A 28 2.69 12.09 2.51
N MET A 29 1.83 12.73 3.29
CA MET A 29 1.46 14.12 3.04
C MET A 29 2.62 15.07 3.30
N ASP A 30 3.54 14.73 4.21
CA ASP A 30 4.74 15.53 4.44
C ASP A 30 5.69 15.46 3.23
N GLY A 31 5.84 14.27 2.65
CA GLY A 31 6.76 14.06 1.52
C GLY A 31 6.19 14.37 0.15
N CYS A 32 4.87 14.26 -0.01
CA CYS A 32 4.21 14.51 -1.31
C CYS A 32 2.81 15.08 -1.08
N PRO A 33 2.73 16.39 -0.74
CA PRO A 33 1.45 16.98 -0.35
C PRO A 33 0.41 17.06 -1.49
N LYS A 34 0.82 16.81 -2.72
CA LYS A 34 -0.08 16.85 -3.87
C LYS A 34 -0.65 15.49 -4.26
N CYS A 35 -0.34 14.44 -3.52
CA CYS A 35 -0.96 13.14 -3.77
C CYS A 35 -2.34 13.07 -3.14
N THR A 36 -3.18 12.15 -3.64
CA THR A 36 -4.48 11.84 -3.04
C THR A 36 -4.29 10.60 -2.17
N PHE A 37 -4.76 10.65 -0.93
CA PHE A 37 -4.57 9.56 0.01
C PHE A 37 -5.91 9.19 0.65
N ASP A 38 -6.36 7.97 0.41
CA ASP A 38 -7.57 7.41 1.02
C ASP A 38 -7.18 6.25 1.93
N THR A 39 -8.02 5.98 2.92
CA THR A 39 -7.78 4.90 3.87
C THR A 39 -9.02 4.01 4.01
N ALA A 40 -8.79 2.76 4.38
CA ALA A 40 -9.85 1.83 4.73
C ALA A 40 -9.36 0.94 5.87
N THR A 41 -10.27 0.59 6.79
CA THR A 41 -9.94 -0.23 7.96
C THR A 41 -10.51 -1.64 7.88
N SER A 42 -11.23 -1.97 6.80
CA SER A 42 -11.83 -3.28 6.63
C SER A 42 -11.76 -3.71 5.18
N PHE A 43 -11.92 -5.01 4.97
CA PHE A 43 -12.01 -5.57 3.61
C PHE A 43 -13.16 -4.94 2.83
N GLU A 44 -14.34 -4.82 3.47
CA GLU A 44 -15.53 -4.30 2.82
C GLU A 44 -15.34 -2.85 2.36
N ALA A 45 -14.78 -2.01 3.23
CA ALA A 45 -14.53 -0.61 2.87
C ALA A 45 -13.49 -0.49 1.76
N ALA A 46 -12.41 -1.27 1.84
CA ALA A 46 -11.37 -1.26 0.82
C ALA A 46 -11.90 -1.76 -0.53
N SER A 47 -12.66 -2.84 -0.51
CA SER A 47 -13.25 -3.41 -1.72
C SER A 47 -14.18 -2.40 -2.39
N ALA A 48 -15.00 -1.70 -1.61
CA ALA A 48 -15.90 -0.67 -2.14
C ALA A 48 -15.12 0.48 -2.80
N LEU A 49 -14.03 0.92 -2.18
CA LEU A 49 -13.19 1.98 -2.75
C LEU A 49 -12.51 1.52 -4.04
N LEU A 50 -11.99 0.29 -4.06
CA LEU A 50 -11.35 -0.26 -5.25
C LEU A 50 -12.33 -0.41 -6.40
N ASP A 51 -13.60 -0.67 -6.10
CA ASP A 51 -14.63 -0.80 -7.11
C ASP A 51 -15.09 0.56 -7.67
N SER A 52 -15.11 1.59 -6.83
CA SER A 52 -15.68 2.89 -7.19
C SER A 52 -14.66 3.96 -7.60
N LYS A 53 -13.40 3.79 -7.26
CA LYS A 53 -12.34 4.76 -7.53
C LYS A 53 -11.14 4.11 -8.19
N SER A 54 -10.33 4.94 -8.85
CA SER A 54 -9.05 4.49 -9.44
C SER A 54 -7.89 4.89 -8.53
N TYR A 55 -6.91 3.99 -8.40
CA TYR A 55 -5.71 4.24 -7.61
C TYR A 55 -4.48 3.87 -8.42
N ASP A 56 -3.35 4.50 -8.09
CA ASP A 56 -2.05 4.17 -8.68
C ASP A 56 -1.30 3.16 -7.83
N ILE A 57 -1.43 3.27 -6.50
CA ILE A 57 -0.78 2.38 -5.54
C ILE A 57 -1.78 2.00 -4.47
N VAL A 58 -1.74 0.74 -4.06
CA VAL A 58 -2.50 0.24 -2.91
C VAL A 58 -1.50 -0.30 -1.88
N ILE A 59 -1.61 0.18 -0.66
CA ILE A 59 -0.82 -0.29 0.48
C ILE A 59 -1.72 -1.20 1.31
N LEU A 60 -1.32 -2.45 1.47
CA LEU A 60 -2.14 -3.45 2.16
C LEU A 60 -1.44 -4.04 3.37
N ASP A 61 -2.14 -4.10 4.51
CA ASP A 61 -1.75 -4.93 5.63
C ASP A 61 -2.04 -6.39 5.27
N ILE A 62 -1.00 -7.22 5.22
CA ILE A 62 -1.13 -8.58 4.72
C ILE A 62 -1.98 -9.48 5.62
N MET A 63 -2.02 -9.21 6.92
CA MET A 63 -2.65 -10.13 7.88
C MET A 63 -3.99 -9.64 8.44
N GLY A 64 -4.23 -8.34 8.49
CA GLY A 64 -5.32 -7.79 9.30
C GLY A 64 -6.62 -7.50 8.55
N VAL A 65 -6.63 -7.48 7.22
CA VAL A 65 -7.78 -7.03 6.42
C VAL A 65 -8.04 -7.93 5.23
N ARG A 66 -7.78 -9.22 5.37
CA ARG A 66 -7.84 -10.18 4.26
C ARG A 66 -6.91 -9.70 3.13
N GLY A 67 -5.66 -9.40 3.50
CA GLY A 67 -4.71 -8.78 2.59
C GLY A 67 -4.49 -9.54 1.29
N PHE A 68 -4.48 -10.87 1.32
CA PHE A 68 -4.31 -11.66 0.09
C PHE A 68 -5.52 -11.55 -0.84
N ASP A 69 -6.73 -11.44 -0.28
CA ASP A 69 -7.93 -11.26 -1.11
C ASP A 69 -7.94 -9.89 -1.77
N LEU A 70 -7.55 -8.85 -1.01
CA LEU A 70 -7.44 -7.50 -1.56
C LEU A 70 -6.31 -7.41 -2.59
N LEU A 71 -5.20 -8.10 -2.36
CA LEU A 71 -4.10 -8.17 -3.32
C LEU A 71 -4.59 -8.74 -4.65
N ASP A 72 -5.37 -9.82 -4.61
CA ASP A 72 -5.93 -10.42 -5.81
C ASP A 72 -6.80 -9.41 -6.58
N ILE A 73 -7.67 -8.69 -5.88
CA ILE A 73 -8.53 -7.67 -6.49
C ILE A 73 -7.69 -6.58 -7.15
N ALA A 74 -6.70 -6.05 -6.42
CA ALA A 74 -5.88 -4.96 -6.91
C ALA A 74 -5.04 -5.37 -8.13
N VAL A 75 -4.46 -6.57 -8.11
CA VAL A 75 -3.66 -7.07 -9.21
C VAL A 75 -4.51 -7.27 -10.46
N LYS A 76 -5.74 -7.76 -10.31
CA LYS A 76 -6.67 -7.91 -11.44
C LYS A 76 -7.05 -6.57 -12.06
N LYS A 77 -6.90 -5.48 -11.32
CA LYS A 77 -7.13 -4.11 -11.83
C LYS A 77 -5.84 -3.43 -12.29
N ASP A 78 -4.74 -4.17 -12.38
CA ASP A 78 -3.42 -3.66 -12.76
C ASP A 78 -2.88 -2.57 -11.84
N LEU A 79 -3.26 -2.59 -10.57
CA LEU A 79 -2.75 -1.66 -9.58
C LEU A 79 -1.44 -2.16 -9.01
N LYS A 80 -0.56 -1.25 -8.65
CA LYS A 80 0.68 -1.59 -7.96
C LYS A 80 0.41 -1.75 -6.47
N VAL A 81 0.85 -2.85 -5.89
CA VAL A 81 0.55 -3.18 -4.50
C VAL A 81 1.84 -3.26 -3.69
N ALA A 82 1.85 -2.53 -2.59
CA ALA A 82 2.89 -2.60 -1.57
C ALA A 82 2.28 -3.22 -0.31
N MET A 83 2.96 -4.19 0.28
CA MET A 83 2.46 -4.89 1.47
C MET A 83 3.10 -4.33 2.74
N LEU A 84 2.32 -4.19 3.79
CA LEU A 84 2.83 -3.87 5.13
C LEU A 84 2.81 -5.11 6.00
N THR A 85 3.81 -5.25 6.86
CA THR A 85 3.93 -6.39 7.76
C THR A 85 4.24 -5.92 9.18
N ALA A 86 3.53 -6.47 10.18
CA ALA A 86 3.81 -6.17 11.59
C ALA A 86 5.08 -6.88 12.06
N HIS A 87 5.37 -8.04 11.48
CA HIS A 87 6.52 -8.88 11.82
C HIS A 87 7.13 -9.41 10.53
N ALA A 88 8.31 -10.01 10.65
CA ALA A 88 8.90 -10.69 9.52
C ALA A 88 7.92 -11.75 9.02
N LEU A 89 7.64 -11.73 7.72
CA LEU A 89 6.76 -12.73 7.12
C LEU A 89 7.44 -14.10 7.12
N SER A 90 6.63 -15.15 7.26
CA SER A 90 7.14 -16.48 7.01
C SER A 90 7.58 -16.60 5.55
N PRO A 91 8.53 -17.51 5.24
CA PRO A 91 8.94 -17.71 3.84
C PRO A 91 7.76 -18.04 2.93
N GLU A 92 6.79 -18.79 3.41
CA GLU A 92 5.60 -19.17 2.64
C GLU A 92 4.71 -17.96 2.34
N ALA A 93 4.47 -17.10 3.33
CA ALA A 93 3.64 -15.91 3.14
C ALA A 93 4.32 -14.92 2.19
N LEU A 94 5.63 -14.73 2.34
CA LEU A 94 6.40 -13.86 1.46
C LEU A 94 6.36 -14.37 0.03
N LYS A 95 6.61 -15.66 -0.18
CA LYS A 95 6.56 -16.28 -1.49
C LYS A 95 5.18 -16.12 -2.11
N LYS A 96 4.11 -16.38 -1.33
CA LYS A 96 2.74 -16.24 -1.82
C LYS A 96 2.45 -14.82 -2.29
N SER A 97 2.89 -13.80 -1.53
CA SER A 97 2.63 -12.41 -1.92
C SER A 97 3.32 -12.06 -3.24
N TYR A 98 4.55 -12.51 -3.45
CA TYR A 98 5.24 -12.27 -4.72
C TYR A 98 4.65 -13.05 -5.87
N GLU A 99 4.22 -14.29 -5.64
CA GLU A 99 3.53 -15.09 -6.67
C GLU A 99 2.21 -14.42 -7.07
N MET A 100 1.55 -13.73 -6.15
CA MET A 100 0.34 -12.96 -6.42
C MET A 100 0.65 -11.55 -6.96
N LYS A 101 1.92 -11.27 -7.29
CA LYS A 101 2.39 -10.02 -7.92
C LYS A 101 2.36 -8.79 -7.04
N ALA A 102 2.48 -8.95 -5.72
CA ALA A 102 2.80 -7.81 -4.86
C ALA A 102 4.18 -7.28 -5.27
N ARG A 103 4.33 -5.96 -5.33
CA ARG A 103 5.58 -5.34 -5.78
C ARG A 103 6.67 -5.41 -4.74
N ALA A 104 6.33 -5.21 -3.47
CA ALA A 104 7.29 -5.18 -2.39
C ALA A 104 6.57 -5.22 -1.05
N TYR A 105 7.31 -5.37 0.03
CA TYR A 105 6.75 -5.25 1.37
C TYR A 105 7.61 -4.34 2.24
N LEU A 106 6.98 -3.70 3.23
CA LEU A 106 7.65 -2.83 4.19
C LEU A 106 7.23 -3.22 5.60
N PRO A 107 8.18 -3.46 6.51
CA PRO A 107 7.83 -3.69 7.91
C PRO A 107 7.19 -2.44 8.54
N LYS A 108 6.21 -2.64 9.41
CA LYS A 108 5.50 -1.53 10.06
C LYS A 108 6.40 -0.70 10.98
N ASP A 109 7.55 -1.20 11.38
CA ASP A 109 8.51 -0.43 12.17
C ASP A 109 9.36 0.52 11.32
N LYS A 110 9.15 0.52 9.99
CA LYS A 110 9.89 1.37 9.06
C LYS A 110 8.99 2.33 8.29
N LEU A 111 7.87 2.74 8.88
CA LEU A 111 6.92 3.63 8.20
C LEU A 111 7.51 4.99 7.83
N GLY A 112 8.55 5.43 8.52
CA GLY A 112 9.27 6.66 8.15
C GLY A 112 9.94 6.60 6.79
N GLU A 113 10.09 5.40 6.21
CA GLU A 113 10.69 5.21 4.89
C GLU A 113 9.63 5.01 3.79
N ILE A 114 8.35 5.26 4.09
CA ILE A 114 7.26 4.93 3.17
C ILE A 114 7.36 5.70 1.85
N VAL A 115 7.73 6.97 1.87
CA VAL A 115 7.78 7.78 0.65
C VAL A 115 8.82 7.25 -0.34
N PRO A 116 10.10 7.09 0.04
CA PRO A 116 11.06 6.49 -0.90
C PRO A 116 10.70 5.07 -1.29
N PHE A 117 10.09 4.30 -0.37
CA PHE A 117 9.64 2.95 -0.67
C PHE A 117 8.57 2.95 -1.78
N LEU A 118 7.58 3.83 -1.69
CA LEU A 118 6.54 3.92 -2.72
C LEU A 118 7.09 4.46 -4.04
N GLU A 119 8.06 5.36 -4.00
CA GLU A 119 8.73 5.83 -5.21
C GLU A 119 9.41 4.66 -5.93
N ASP A 120 10.06 3.78 -5.19
CA ASP A 120 10.66 2.57 -5.76
C ASP A 120 9.61 1.63 -6.34
N VAL A 121 8.48 1.46 -5.67
CA VAL A 121 7.38 0.63 -6.16
C VAL A 121 6.87 1.15 -7.51
N LEU A 122 6.76 2.47 -7.66
CA LEU A 122 6.30 3.07 -8.92
C LEU A 122 7.28 2.90 -10.06
N THR A 123 8.59 2.96 -9.77
CA THR A 123 9.61 3.00 -10.81
C THR A 123 10.22 1.65 -11.14
N THR A 124 10.06 0.67 -10.25
CA THR A 124 10.60 -0.66 -10.47
C THR A 124 9.62 -1.50 -11.28
N ASP A 125 10.12 -2.15 -12.32
CA ASP A 125 9.32 -3.01 -13.18
C ASP A 125 9.59 -4.47 -12.77
N PHE A 126 8.59 -5.10 -12.18
CA PHE A 126 8.71 -6.48 -11.71
C PHE A 126 8.10 -7.45 -12.69
#